data_5c31ca7aed44917bdb9e3d082fd566b5
#
_entry.id   5c31ca7aed44917bdb9e3d082fd566b5
#
_cell.length_a   1.000
_cell.length_b   1.000
_cell.length_c   1.000
_cell.angle_alpha   90.00
_cell.angle_beta   90.00
_cell.angle_gamma   90.00
#
_symmetry.space_group_name_H-M   'P 1'
#
loop_
_entity.id
_entity.type
_entity.pdbx_description
1 polymer ?
#
loop_
_entity_poly.entity_id
_entity_poly.type
_entity_poly.pdbx_seq_one_letter_code
_entity_poly.pdbx_strand_id
1 'polypeptide(L)'
;MLKISKTILILLLLTTIGCNNKEVKYSNSIISSPHPLASEAGRYIYSLGGNAFDAAVASAFALSVVEPSMSGIGGRIQVIFKTQDGVISGIDGTTQIPQSFYSDDDLPSFGYKTIGIPGVVAGLLMLHEENGQLDLETVMQPAIKYAEDGFMLLPGEILRQKYEKDKLESFEGSKIYFLDSIGNSFDIGDRIIQKDLANTLKIISKEGKKGFYEGEIAKKIVDDIQKNGGFVTLEDLKYYSAKRAKVLEGKFNGYNIHTLNL
;
A
#
# COMPACT_ATOMS: atom_id res chain seq x y z
N MET A 1 -67.20 2.78 -32.30
CA MET A 1 -65.89 3.38 -32.14
C MET A 1 -65.69 3.74 -30.66
N LEU A 2 -64.88 2.94 -29.94
CA LEU A 2 -64.59 3.21 -28.51
C LEU A 2 -63.66 4.45 -28.41
N LYS A 3 -64.11 5.52 -27.76
CA LYS A 3 -63.24 6.62 -27.38
C LYS A 3 -62.40 6.21 -26.18
N ILE A 4 -61.15 5.80 -26.43
CA ILE A 4 -60.18 5.58 -25.39
C ILE A 4 -59.88 6.95 -24.75
N SER A 5 -60.16 7.08 -23.46
CA SER A 5 -59.93 8.31 -22.69
C SER A 5 -58.42 8.63 -22.72
N LYS A 6 -58.08 9.92 -22.93
CA LYS A 6 -56.68 10.40 -22.87
C LYS A 6 -55.99 10.01 -21.57
N THR A 7 -56.70 9.82 -20.50
CA THR A 7 -56.20 9.37 -19.19
C THR A 7 -55.67 7.93 -19.21
N ILE A 8 -56.30 7.03 -20.00
CA ILE A 8 -55.85 5.64 -20.15
C ILE A 8 -54.57 5.60 -20.97
N LEU A 9 -54.42 6.47 -21.97
CA LEU A 9 -53.21 6.55 -22.79
C LEU A 9 -52.00 7.08 -21.96
N ILE A 10 -52.23 8.01 -21.06
CA ILE A 10 -51.16 8.53 -20.15
C ILE A 10 -50.75 7.45 -19.12
N LEU A 11 -51.70 6.66 -18.61
CA LEU A 11 -51.38 5.55 -17.69
C LEU A 11 -50.58 4.44 -18.40
N LEU A 12 -50.85 4.15 -19.67
CA LEU A 12 -50.05 3.18 -20.43
C LEU A 12 -48.66 3.66 -20.77
N LEU A 13 -48.45 4.99 -20.94
CA LEU A 13 -47.12 5.54 -21.15
C LEU A 13 -46.23 5.53 -19.87
N LEU A 14 -46.84 5.60 -18.69
CA LEU A 14 -46.09 5.56 -17.41
C LEU A 14 -45.63 4.14 -17.04
N THR A 15 -46.18 3.10 -17.59
CA THR A 15 -45.78 1.71 -17.35
C THR A 15 -44.57 1.26 -18.19
N THR A 16 -44.15 2.08 -19.17
CA THR A 16 -42.99 1.78 -20.02
C THR A 16 -41.67 2.41 -19.51
N ILE A 17 -41.72 3.16 -18.40
CA ILE A 17 -40.50 3.52 -17.69
C ILE A 17 -40.09 2.29 -16.87
N GLY A 18 -39.77 1.21 -17.57
CA GLY A 18 -39.15 0.05 -16.97
C GLY A 18 -37.84 0.47 -16.33
N CYS A 19 -37.64 0.14 -15.08
CA CYS A 19 -36.35 0.12 -14.44
C CYS A 19 -35.37 -0.51 -15.44
N ASN A 20 -34.45 0.29 -15.95
CA ASN A 20 -33.29 -0.22 -16.66
C ASN A 20 -32.48 -0.94 -15.60
N ASN A 21 -32.78 -2.20 -15.33
CA ASN A 21 -31.89 -3.08 -14.60
C ASN A 21 -30.60 -3.15 -15.43
N LYS A 22 -29.66 -2.24 -15.14
CA LYS A 22 -28.29 -2.44 -15.58
C LYS A 22 -27.90 -3.82 -15.04
N GLU A 23 -27.80 -4.80 -15.93
CA GLU A 23 -27.16 -6.06 -15.58
C GLU A 23 -25.82 -5.70 -14.91
N VAL A 24 -25.71 -5.99 -13.64
CA VAL A 24 -24.44 -5.89 -12.94
C VAL A 24 -23.57 -6.98 -13.56
N LYS A 25 -22.75 -6.59 -14.53
CA LYS A 25 -21.69 -7.46 -15.03
C LYS A 25 -20.72 -7.66 -13.87
N TYR A 26 -20.80 -8.79 -13.22
CA TYR A 26 -19.81 -9.19 -12.22
C TYR A 26 -18.45 -9.27 -12.94
N SER A 27 -17.50 -8.51 -12.46
CA SER A 27 -16.11 -8.64 -12.88
C SER A 27 -15.56 -9.98 -12.37
N ASN A 28 -14.77 -10.66 -13.18
CA ASN A 28 -14.03 -11.85 -12.75
C ASN A 28 -12.88 -11.50 -11.79
N SER A 29 -12.67 -10.21 -11.49
CA SER A 29 -11.60 -9.69 -10.67
C SER A 29 -12.15 -8.79 -9.57
N ILE A 30 -11.66 -8.99 -8.35
CA ILE A 30 -12.04 -8.20 -7.19
C ILE A 30 -10.76 -7.69 -6.52
N ILE A 31 -10.79 -6.44 -6.09
CA ILE A 31 -9.77 -5.84 -5.22
C ILE A 31 -10.45 -5.03 -4.13
N SER A 32 -9.92 -5.13 -2.92
CA SER A 32 -10.36 -4.35 -1.77
C SER A 32 -9.16 -3.91 -0.96
N SER A 33 -9.14 -2.68 -0.54
CA SER A 33 -8.09 -2.10 0.30
C SER A 33 -8.68 -1.07 1.26
N PRO A 34 -7.99 -0.66 2.32
CA PRO A 34 -8.48 0.34 3.26
C PRO A 34 -8.61 1.75 2.66
N HIS A 35 -7.98 2.02 1.50
CA HIS A 35 -8.05 3.32 0.85
C HIS A 35 -8.62 3.22 -0.59
N PRO A 36 -9.60 4.06 -0.99
CA PRO A 36 -10.22 4.00 -2.31
C PRO A 36 -9.21 4.10 -3.47
N LEU A 37 -8.22 4.99 -3.38
CA LEU A 37 -7.18 5.16 -4.41
C LEU A 37 -6.30 3.92 -4.55
N ALA A 38 -6.07 3.16 -3.49
CA ALA A 38 -5.32 1.91 -3.57
C ALA A 38 -6.13 0.79 -4.26
N SER A 39 -7.44 0.72 -3.99
CA SER A 39 -8.33 -0.18 -4.75
C SER A 39 -8.44 0.25 -6.21
N GLU A 40 -8.45 1.56 -6.49
CA GLU A 40 -8.44 2.09 -7.86
C GLU A 40 -7.14 1.76 -8.59
N ALA A 41 -5.99 1.82 -7.91
CA ALA A 41 -4.71 1.38 -8.48
C ALA A 41 -4.76 -0.08 -8.93
N GLY A 42 -5.25 -1.00 -8.07
CA GLY A 42 -5.41 -2.39 -8.44
C GLY A 42 -6.42 -2.62 -9.57
N ARG A 43 -7.55 -1.89 -9.55
CA ARG A 43 -8.55 -1.92 -10.63
C ARG A 43 -7.95 -1.45 -11.97
N TYR A 44 -7.14 -0.40 -11.95
CA TYR A 44 -6.44 0.10 -13.12
C TYR A 44 -5.51 -0.97 -13.72
N ILE A 45 -4.74 -1.66 -12.88
CA ILE A 45 -3.85 -2.74 -13.31
C ILE A 45 -4.63 -3.92 -13.92
N TYR A 46 -5.78 -4.30 -13.36
CA TYR A 46 -6.67 -5.28 -14.03
C TYR A 46 -7.13 -4.81 -15.41
N SER A 47 -7.40 -3.51 -15.60
CA SER A 47 -7.83 -2.96 -16.90
C SER A 47 -6.73 -3.00 -17.97
N LEU A 48 -5.46 -3.07 -17.56
CA LEU A 48 -4.29 -3.26 -18.43
C LEU A 48 -3.98 -4.74 -18.72
N GLY A 49 -4.77 -5.67 -18.19
CA GLY A 49 -4.56 -7.10 -18.37
C GLY A 49 -3.66 -7.72 -17.30
N GLY A 50 -3.33 -7.00 -16.24
CA GLY A 50 -2.58 -7.55 -15.10
C GLY A 50 -3.39 -8.60 -14.35
N ASN A 51 -2.70 -9.49 -13.66
CA ASN A 51 -3.28 -10.52 -12.82
C ASN A 51 -3.54 -10.04 -11.38
N ALA A 52 -3.98 -10.94 -10.51
CA ALA A 52 -4.27 -10.62 -9.11
C ALA A 52 -3.02 -10.20 -8.32
N PHE A 53 -1.86 -10.71 -8.68
CA PHE A 53 -0.59 -10.37 -8.04
C PHE A 53 -0.13 -8.96 -8.44
N ASP A 54 -0.20 -8.62 -9.72
CA ASP A 54 0.07 -7.27 -10.21
C ASP A 54 -0.84 -6.24 -9.53
N ALA A 55 -2.14 -6.53 -9.46
CA ALA A 55 -3.12 -5.65 -8.84
C ALA A 55 -2.88 -5.49 -7.33
N ALA A 56 -2.50 -6.56 -6.62
CA ALA A 56 -2.18 -6.52 -5.19
C ALA A 56 -0.92 -5.69 -4.93
N VAL A 57 0.13 -5.87 -5.73
CA VAL A 57 1.39 -5.10 -5.61
C VAL A 57 1.15 -3.63 -5.89
N ALA A 58 0.42 -3.29 -6.96
CA ALA A 58 0.05 -1.90 -7.27
C ALA A 58 -0.76 -1.24 -6.15
N SER A 59 -1.74 -1.96 -5.60
CA SER A 59 -2.55 -1.50 -4.47
C SER A 59 -1.70 -1.29 -3.21
N ALA A 60 -0.76 -2.19 -2.90
CA ALA A 60 0.10 -2.09 -1.73
C ALA A 60 1.10 -0.92 -1.85
N PHE A 61 1.72 -0.70 -3.01
CA PHE A 61 2.54 0.49 -3.23
C PHE A 61 1.71 1.78 -3.20
N ALA A 62 0.48 1.77 -3.73
CA ALA A 62 -0.42 2.91 -3.64
C ALA A 62 -0.78 3.21 -2.17
N LEU A 63 -1.07 2.19 -1.35
CA LEU A 63 -1.30 2.36 0.10
C LEU A 63 -0.11 3.01 0.81
N SER A 64 1.12 2.65 0.42
CA SER A 64 2.33 3.24 0.99
C SER A 64 2.44 4.76 0.76
N VAL A 65 1.66 5.29 -0.19
CA VAL A 65 1.58 6.72 -0.50
C VAL A 65 0.37 7.36 0.17
N VAL A 66 -0.82 6.77 -0.01
CA VAL A 66 -2.10 7.43 0.30
C VAL A 66 -2.59 7.19 1.72
N GLU A 67 -1.97 6.29 2.46
CA GLU A 67 -2.28 6.01 3.87
C GLU A 67 -1.00 5.97 4.72
N PRO A 68 -0.23 7.07 4.78
CA PRO A 68 1.11 7.09 5.38
C PRO A 68 1.13 6.79 6.88
N SER A 69 0.03 7.01 7.60
CA SER A 69 -0.04 6.69 9.03
C SER A 69 -0.17 5.19 9.34
N MET A 70 -0.57 4.38 8.36
CA MET A 70 -0.82 2.94 8.54
C MET A 70 0.01 2.07 7.59
N SER A 71 0.56 2.67 6.54
CA SER A 71 1.30 1.98 5.49
C SER A 71 2.55 2.76 5.09
N GLY A 72 3.55 2.08 4.52
CA GLY A 72 4.76 2.75 4.04
C GLY A 72 5.78 1.76 3.53
N ILE A 73 6.68 2.22 2.64
CA ILE A 73 7.76 1.38 2.12
C ILE A 73 8.84 1.04 3.17
N GLY A 74 8.85 1.74 4.30
CA GLY A 74 9.75 1.49 5.43
C GLY A 74 9.24 0.45 6.44
N GLY A 75 8.06 -0.13 6.22
CA GLY A 75 7.42 -1.06 7.14
C GLY A 75 7.70 -2.54 6.84
N ARG A 76 6.74 -3.37 7.28
CA ARG A 76 6.74 -4.82 7.09
C ARG A 76 5.53 -5.27 6.26
N ILE A 77 5.66 -6.43 5.62
CA ILE A 77 4.56 -7.07 4.90
C ILE A 77 4.54 -8.56 5.14
N GLN A 78 3.33 -9.10 5.10
CA GLN A 78 3.08 -10.54 5.08
C GLN A 78 2.02 -10.81 4.05
N VAL A 79 2.26 -11.79 3.21
CA VAL A 79 1.39 -12.15 2.11
C VAL A 79 1.04 -13.63 2.19
N ILE A 80 -0.25 -13.95 2.13
CA ILE A 80 -0.73 -15.29 1.85
C ILE A 80 -1.48 -15.25 0.52
N PHE A 81 -1.23 -16.21 -0.34
CA PHE A 81 -1.83 -16.23 -1.67
C PHE A 81 -2.08 -17.63 -2.17
N LYS A 82 -2.96 -17.74 -3.15
CA LYS A 82 -3.25 -18.97 -3.85
C LYS A 82 -3.01 -18.77 -5.34
N THR A 83 -2.20 -19.64 -5.92
CA THR A 83 -1.93 -19.65 -7.37
C THR A 83 -3.07 -20.30 -8.16
N GLN A 84 -3.05 -20.14 -9.47
CA GLN A 84 -4.10 -20.66 -10.34
C GLN A 84 -4.20 -22.20 -10.31
N ASP A 85 -3.08 -22.89 -10.12
CA ASP A 85 -3.00 -24.35 -9.95
C ASP A 85 -3.42 -24.83 -8.54
N GLY A 86 -3.80 -23.89 -7.67
CA GLY A 86 -4.37 -24.18 -6.35
C GLY A 86 -3.36 -24.23 -5.21
N VAL A 87 -2.08 -24.02 -5.46
CA VAL A 87 -1.04 -23.98 -4.41
C VAL A 87 -1.22 -22.76 -3.51
N ILE A 88 -1.27 -22.98 -2.20
CA ILE A 88 -1.30 -21.92 -1.19
C ILE A 88 0.12 -21.71 -0.68
N SER A 89 0.58 -20.47 -0.71
CA SER A 89 1.93 -20.07 -0.35
C SER A 89 1.94 -18.75 0.42
N GLY A 90 3.07 -18.43 1.03
CA GLY A 90 3.23 -17.19 1.78
C GLY A 90 4.59 -16.54 1.56
N ILE A 91 4.63 -15.23 1.79
CA ILE A 91 5.85 -14.43 1.82
C ILE A 91 5.91 -13.72 3.16
N ASP A 92 7.08 -13.78 3.79
CA ASP A 92 7.45 -13.05 4.98
C ASP A 92 8.44 -11.94 4.61
N GLY A 93 7.95 -10.70 4.63
CA GLY A 93 8.70 -9.47 4.52
C GLY A 93 8.62 -8.67 5.82
N THR A 94 8.72 -9.35 6.98
CA THR A 94 8.79 -8.68 8.28
C THR A 94 10.07 -7.88 8.45
N THR A 95 10.01 -6.84 9.26
CA THR A 95 11.22 -6.09 9.66
C THR A 95 12.19 -6.99 10.41
N GLN A 96 13.48 -6.80 10.20
CA GLN A 96 14.53 -7.47 10.95
C GLN A 96 15.24 -6.50 11.89
N ILE A 97 15.79 -7.05 12.97
CA ILE A 97 16.59 -6.27 13.91
C ILE A 97 17.98 -6.04 13.26
N PRO A 98 18.51 -4.80 13.27
CA PRO A 98 19.86 -4.52 12.80
C PRO A 98 20.92 -5.33 13.57
N GLN A 99 21.97 -5.78 12.89
CA GLN A 99 23.01 -6.59 13.52
C GLN A 99 23.76 -5.86 14.63
N SER A 100 23.89 -4.54 14.49
CA SER A 100 24.56 -3.68 15.48
C SER A 100 23.66 -3.30 16.66
N PHE A 101 22.40 -3.77 16.68
CA PHE A 101 21.47 -3.45 17.74
C PHE A 101 21.93 -4.08 19.07
N TYR A 102 21.99 -3.26 20.10
CA TYR A 102 22.06 -3.69 21.49
C TYR A 102 21.08 -2.89 22.33
N SER A 103 20.52 -3.49 23.34
CA SER A 103 19.61 -2.84 24.27
C SER A 103 20.31 -2.62 25.59
N ASP A 104 20.47 -1.35 25.96
CA ASP A 104 20.51 -0.94 27.36
C ASP A 104 19.05 -0.75 27.77
N ASP A 105 18.58 -1.29 28.83
CA ASP A 105 17.22 -1.56 29.29
C ASP A 105 16.08 -0.53 28.99
N ASP A 106 16.37 0.66 28.49
CA ASP A 106 15.41 1.75 28.22
C ASP A 106 15.33 2.15 26.73
N LEU A 107 14.76 1.25 25.89
CA LEU A 107 14.44 1.66 24.53
C LEU A 107 13.20 2.58 24.50
N PRO A 108 13.27 3.69 23.75
CA PRO A 108 12.09 4.54 23.57
C PRO A 108 11.01 3.78 22.78
N SER A 109 9.74 4.18 22.97
CA SER A 109 8.62 3.56 22.27
C SER A 109 8.53 3.97 20.79
N PHE A 110 9.27 4.99 20.34
CA PHE A 110 9.31 5.49 18.97
C PHE A 110 10.62 6.23 18.67
N GLY A 111 10.86 6.52 17.39
CA GLY A 111 12.02 7.26 16.93
C GLY A 111 13.13 6.39 16.37
N TYR A 112 14.26 6.99 16.04
CA TYR A 112 15.34 6.37 15.26
C TYR A 112 15.92 5.08 15.85
N LYS A 113 15.97 4.97 17.18
CA LYS A 113 16.48 3.76 17.86
C LYS A 113 15.57 2.53 17.73
N THR A 114 14.30 2.73 17.33
CA THR A 114 13.32 1.67 17.19
C THR A 114 13.13 1.22 15.73
N ILE A 115 13.86 1.81 14.78
CA ILE A 115 13.75 1.49 13.37
C ILE A 115 14.45 0.15 13.10
N GLY A 116 13.67 -0.81 12.56
CA GLY A 116 14.20 -2.07 12.03
C GLY A 116 14.46 -1.99 10.53
N ILE A 117 15.10 -3.02 9.99
CA ILE A 117 15.36 -3.15 8.56
C ILE A 117 14.01 -3.36 7.83
N PRO A 118 13.63 -2.49 6.87
CA PRO A 118 12.31 -2.55 6.23
C PRO A 118 12.15 -3.75 5.30
N GLY A 119 10.96 -4.34 5.27
CA GLY A 119 10.68 -5.54 4.50
C GLY A 119 9.63 -5.41 3.40
N VAL A 120 8.81 -4.35 3.40
CA VAL A 120 7.71 -4.17 2.44
C VAL A 120 8.19 -4.27 1.00
N VAL A 121 9.22 -3.51 0.62
CA VAL A 121 9.71 -3.46 -0.77
C VAL A 121 10.16 -4.85 -1.23
N ALA A 122 10.98 -5.53 -0.42
CA ALA A 122 11.47 -6.87 -0.79
C ALA A 122 10.33 -7.90 -0.89
N GLY A 123 9.34 -7.84 0.02
CA GLY A 123 8.18 -8.74 -0.01
C GLY A 123 7.29 -8.53 -1.22
N LEU A 124 7.01 -7.28 -1.58
CA LEU A 124 6.20 -6.94 -2.76
C LEU A 124 6.91 -7.30 -4.05
N LEU A 125 8.22 -7.01 -4.15
CA LEU A 125 9.01 -7.38 -5.33
C LEU A 125 9.11 -8.90 -5.49
N MET A 126 9.32 -9.66 -4.41
CA MET A 126 9.30 -11.12 -4.46
C MET A 126 7.96 -11.65 -4.96
N LEU A 127 6.83 -11.10 -4.49
CA LEU A 127 5.51 -11.48 -4.96
C LEU A 127 5.33 -11.22 -6.46
N HIS A 128 5.77 -10.04 -6.92
CA HIS A 128 5.68 -9.62 -8.30
C HIS A 128 6.60 -10.44 -9.23
N GLU A 129 7.87 -10.59 -8.87
CA GLU A 129 8.87 -11.32 -9.66
C GLU A 129 8.48 -12.78 -9.92
N GLU A 130 7.83 -13.42 -8.94
CA GLU A 130 7.44 -14.83 -9.04
C GLU A 130 6.09 -15.05 -9.72
N ASN A 131 5.17 -14.08 -9.66
CA ASN A 131 3.77 -14.30 -10.04
C ASN A 131 3.17 -13.18 -10.91
N GLY A 132 3.83 -12.04 -11.03
CA GLY A 132 3.37 -10.91 -11.85
C GLY A 132 3.41 -11.22 -13.34
N GLN A 133 2.58 -10.51 -14.09
CA GLN A 133 2.43 -10.64 -15.53
C GLN A 133 2.86 -9.36 -16.27
N LEU A 134 2.65 -8.20 -15.67
CA LEU A 134 3.06 -6.90 -16.20
C LEU A 134 4.45 -6.54 -15.69
N ASP A 135 5.12 -5.62 -16.39
CA ASP A 135 6.38 -5.06 -15.90
C ASP A 135 6.17 -4.22 -14.62
N LEU A 136 7.22 -4.13 -13.81
CA LEU A 136 7.16 -3.45 -12.50
C LEU A 136 6.90 -1.94 -12.66
N GLU A 137 7.42 -1.30 -13.71
CA GLU A 137 7.19 0.13 -13.95
C GLU A 137 5.71 0.41 -14.19
N THR A 138 5.04 -0.42 -14.96
CA THR A 138 3.57 -0.36 -15.18
C THR A 138 2.81 -0.57 -13.88
N VAL A 139 3.18 -1.58 -13.09
CA VAL A 139 2.50 -1.91 -11.83
C VAL A 139 2.64 -0.80 -10.79
N MET A 140 3.80 -0.15 -10.71
CA MET A 140 4.07 0.92 -9.74
C MET A 140 3.59 2.31 -10.17
N GLN A 141 3.23 2.48 -11.44
CA GLN A 141 2.85 3.78 -12.01
C GLN A 141 1.73 4.50 -11.23
N PRO A 142 0.64 3.85 -10.75
CA PRO A 142 -0.37 4.54 -9.96
C PRO A 142 0.17 5.13 -8.66
N ALA A 143 1.00 4.39 -7.92
CA ALA A 143 1.63 4.85 -6.69
C ALA A 143 2.55 6.05 -6.94
N ILE A 144 3.38 5.98 -7.98
CA ILE A 144 4.26 7.08 -8.39
C ILE A 144 3.43 8.33 -8.69
N LYS A 145 2.34 8.18 -9.44
CA LYS A 145 1.45 9.29 -9.79
C LYS A 145 0.80 9.92 -8.56
N TYR A 146 0.29 9.13 -7.62
CA TYR A 146 -0.29 9.66 -6.38
C TYR A 146 0.73 10.43 -5.54
N ALA A 147 1.97 9.95 -5.48
CA ALA A 147 3.03 10.64 -4.76
C ALA A 147 3.46 11.95 -5.45
N GLU A 148 3.53 11.95 -6.81
CA GLU A 148 4.01 13.09 -7.60
C GLU A 148 2.96 14.19 -7.75
N ASP A 149 1.72 13.81 -8.10
CA ASP A 149 0.60 14.76 -8.33
C ASP A 149 -0.11 15.12 -7.02
N GLY A 150 0.10 14.32 -5.99
CA GLY A 150 -0.57 14.43 -4.71
C GLY A 150 -1.98 13.85 -4.70
N PHE A 151 -2.50 13.65 -3.50
CA PHE A 151 -3.84 13.11 -3.24
C PHE A 151 -4.50 13.87 -2.09
N MET A 152 -5.84 13.80 -2.03
CA MET A 152 -6.62 14.42 -0.96
C MET A 152 -6.67 13.49 0.25
N LEU A 153 -6.44 14.05 1.43
CA LEU A 153 -6.50 13.31 2.69
C LEU A 153 -7.93 12.90 3.04
N LEU A 154 -8.08 11.65 3.45
CA LEU A 154 -9.31 11.15 4.01
C LEU A 154 -9.46 11.55 5.50
N PRO A 155 -10.69 11.71 6.01
CA PRO A 155 -10.93 12.11 7.40
C PRO A 155 -10.21 11.23 8.43
N GLY A 156 -10.14 9.92 8.20
CA GLY A 156 -9.45 8.99 9.10
C GLY A 156 -7.93 9.24 9.18
N GLU A 157 -7.30 9.57 8.07
CA GLU A 157 -5.88 9.92 8.01
C GLU A 157 -5.61 11.24 8.76
N ILE A 158 -6.45 12.26 8.53
CA ILE A 158 -6.35 13.56 9.21
C ILE A 158 -6.47 13.40 10.73
N LEU A 159 -7.43 12.59 11.19
CA LEU A 159 -7.61 12.34 12.63
C LEU A 159 -6.36 11.69 13.25
N ARG A 160 -5.76 10.71 12.56
CA ARG A 160 -4.51 10.07 13.02
C ARG A 160 -3.36 11.05 13.06
N GLN A 161 -3.17 11.86 12.01
CA GLN A 161 -2.13 12.89 11.99
C GLN A 161 -2.31 13.93 13.08
N LYS A 162 -3.53 14.39 13.34
CA LYS A 162 -3.84 15.32 14.44
C LYS A 162 -3.55 14.71 15.81
N TYR A 163 -3.85 13.43 16.00
CA TYR A 163 -3.57 12.71 17.24
C TYR A 163 -2.07 12.55 17.50
N GLU A 164 -1.28 12.33 16.46
CA GLU A 164 0.17 12.12 16.54
C GLU A 164 0.99 13.41 16.24
N LYS A 165 0.35 14.59 16.25
CA LYS A 165 0.97 15.87 15.85
C LYS A 165 2.30 16.13 16.54
N ASP A 166 2.36 15.96 17.86
CA ASP A 166 3.59 16.21 18.65
C ASP A 166 4.75 15.29 18.21
N LYS A 167 4.46 14.05 17.84
CA LYS A 167 5.47 13.14 17.28
C LYS A 167 5.89 13.56 15.87
N LEU A 168 4.94 13.99 15.02
CA LEU A 168 5.25 14.50 13.70
C LEU A 168 6.12 15.75 13.77
N GLU A 169 5.88 16.63 14.72
CA GLU A 169 6.70 17.82 14.98
C GLU A 169 8.13 17.50 15.48
N SER A 170 8.33 16.32 16.05
CA SER A 170 9.63 15.91 16.58
C SER A 170 10.64 15.51 15.50
N PHE A 171 10.19 15.29 14.27
CA PHE A 171 11.04 14.82 13.16
C PHE A 171 10.92 15.73 11.96
N GLU A 172 12.05 16.26 11.49
CA GLU A 172 12.07 17.22 10.38
C GLU A 172 11.44 16.68 9.10
N GLY A 173 11.73 15.42 8.74
CA GLY A 173 11.11 14.78 7.60
C GLY A 173 9.60 14.64 7.70
N SER A 174 9.07 14.42 8.92
CA SER A 174 7.62 14.34 9.14
C SER A 174 6.95 15.72 9.03
N LYS A 175 7.57 16.78 9.54
CA LYS A 175 7.07 18.16 9.43
C LYS A 175 6.85 18.56 7.98
N ILE A 176 7.84 18.29 7.12
CA ILE A 176 7.83 18.71 5.71
C ILE A 176 6.62 18.11 4.96
N TYR A 177 6.21 16.88 5.28
CA TYR A 177 5.19 16.17 4.51
C TYR A 177 3.82 16.09 5.18
N PHE A 178 3.75 16.18 6.51
CA PHE A 178 2.52 15.90 7.26
C PHE A 178 2.01 17.09 8.07
N LEU A 179 2.69 18.24 8.00
CA LEU A 179 2.23 19.49 8.55
C LEU A 179 2.26 20.59 7.46
N ASP A 180 1.44 21.63 7.65
CA ASP A 180 1.45 22.80 6.78
C ASP A 180 2.69 23.67 7.03
N SER A 181 2.87 24.74 6.25
CA SER A 181 4.02 25.64 6.33
C SER A 181 4.15 26.39 7.66
N ILE A 182 3.14 26.39 8.50
CA ILE A 182 3.13 27.01 9.83
C ILE A 182 3.03 25.99 10.97
N GLY A 183 3.17 24.69 10.66
CA GLY A 183 3.22 23.60 11.62
C GLY A 183 1.87 23.07 12.08
N ASN A 184 0.77 23.36 11.40
CA ASN A 184 -0.52 22.76 11.70
C ASN A 184 -0.72 21.45 10.96
N SER A 185 -1.54 20.57 11.54
CA SER A 185 -2.07 19.42 10.82
C SER A 185 -2.97 19.84 9.68
N PHE A 186 -2.95 19.08 8.60
CA PHE A 186 -3.85 19.28 7.46
C PHE A 186 -5.33 19.12 7.83
N ASP A 187 -6.19 19.73 7.01
CA ASP A 187 -7.63 19.64 7.12
C ASP A 187 -8.26 18.86 5.96
N ILE A 188 -9.58 18.59 6.07
CA ILE A 188 -10.34 17.88 5.04
C ILE A 188 -10.31 18.70 3.73
N GLY A 189 -9.87 18.05 2.66
CA GLY A 189 -9.73 18.68 1.35
C GLY A 189 -8.32 19.15 1.04
N ASP A 190 -7.40 19.13 2.01
CA ASP A 190 -5.99 19.40 1.76
C ASP A 190 -5.34 18.25 0.96
N ARG A 191 -4.33 18.64 0.18
CA ARG A 191 -3.58 17.72 -0.68
C ARG A 191 -2.15 17.55 -0.16
N ILE A 192 -1.73 16.30 -0.01
CA ILE A 192 -0.33 15.96 0.24
C ILE A 192 0.36 15.61 -1.08
N ILE A 193 1.54 16.17 -1.29
CA ILE A 193 2.46 15.87 -2.40
C ILE A 193 3.76 15.35 -1.81
N GLN A 194 4.22 14.17 -2.25
CA GLN A 194 5.40 13.49 -1.70
C GLN A 194 6.44 13.25 -2.81
N LYS A 195 7.05 14.34 -3.31
CA LYS A 195 7.97 14.28 -4.47
C LYS A 195 9.18 13.36 -4.23
N ASP A 196 9.74 13.35 -3.03
CA ASP A 196 10.88 12.50 -2.71
C ASP A 196 10.47 11.02 -2.68
N LEU A 197 9.27 10.71 -2.17
CA LEU A 197 8.71 9.37 -2.26
C LEU A 197 8.43 8.97 -3.72
N ALA A 198 7.91 9.88 -4.55
CA ALA A 198 7.73 9.63 -5.98
C ALA A 198 9.05 9.28 -6.67
N ASN A 199 10.13 10.02 -6.38
CA ASN A 199 11.47 9.74 -6.92
C ASN A 199 12.00 8.37 -6.43
N THR A 200 11.82 8.06 -5.14
CA THR A 200 12.18 6.76 -4.58
C THR A 200 11.43 5.62 -5.27
N LEU A 201 10.11 5.75 -5.46
CA LEU A 201 9.29 4.76 -6.15
C LEU A 201 9.70 4.60 -7.63
N LYS A 202 10.08 5.69 -8.32
CA LYS A 202 10.62 5.64 -9.70
C LYS A 202 11.94 4.86 -9.77
N ILE A 203 12.80 5.00 -8.77
CA ILE A 203 14.06 4.22 -8.70
C ILE A 203 13.75 2.75 -8.45
N ILE A 204 12.88 2.44 -7.49
CA ILE A 204 12.46 1.06 -7.20
C ILE A 204 11.83 0.41 -8.44
N SER A 205 10.95 1.13 -9.18
CA SER A 205 10.28 0.57 -10.36
C SER A 205 11.26 0.18 -11.49
N LYS A 206 12.40 0.86 -11.58
CA LYS A 206 13.43 0.61 -12.60
C LYS A 206 14.50 -0.38 -12.16
N GLU A 207 14.95 -0.27 -10.92
CA GLU A 207 16.10 -1.00 -10.40
C GLU A 207 15.70 -2.16 -9.47
N GLY A 208 14.42 -2.31 -9.20
CA GLY A 208 13.91 -3.33 -8.31
C GLY A 208 14.48 -3.20 -6.89
N LYS A 209 14.82 -4.33 -6.29
CA LYS A 209 15.36 -4.42 -4.94
C LYS A 209 16.61 -3.55 -4.74
N LYS A 210 17.50 -3.50 -5.72
CA LYS A 210 18.73 -2.71 -5.64
C LYS A 210 18.46 -1.23 -5.47
N GLY A 211 17.44 -0.71 -6.15
CA GLY A 211 17.05 0.70 -6.06
C GLY A 211 16.65 1.17 -4.66
N PHE A 212 16.28 0.25 -3.77
CA PHE A 212 15.91 0.60 -2.39
C PHE A 212 16.96 0.19 -1.35
N TYR A 213 17.50 -1.03 -1.47
CA TYR A 213 18.39 -1.61 -0.45
C TYR A 213 19.87 -1.36 -0.71
N GLU A 214 20.22 -0.79 -1.87
CA GLU A 214 21.58 -0.44 -2.26
C GLU A 214 21.60 1.00 -2.84
N GLY A 215 22.78 1.53 -3.14
CA GLY A 215 22.93 2.82 -3.81
C GLY A 215 22.52 4.04 -2.97
N GLU A 216 21.97 5.06 -3.67
CA GLU A 216 21.74 6.38 -3.08
C GLU A 216 20.61 6.37 -2.04
N ILE A 217 19.52 5.64 -2.29
CA ILE A 217 18.39 5.57 -1.36
C ILE A 217 18.80 4.89 -0.05
N ALA A 218 19.47 3.74 -0.14
CA ALA A 218 19.99 3.04 1.03
C ALA A 218 20.95 3.93 1.84
N LYS A 219 21.83 4.65 1.13
CA LYS A 219 22.75 5.58 1.79
C LYS A 219 22.02 6.69 2.54
N LYS A 220 21.03 7.34 1.93
CA LYS A 220 20.23 8.38 2.59
C LYS A 220 19.49 7.86 3.82
N ILE A 221 18.90 6.67 3.74
CA ILE A 221 18.22 6.02 4.86
C ILE A 221 19.19 5.80 6.02
N VAL A 222 20.34 5.21 5.73
CA VAL A 222 21.33 4.88 6.76
C VAL A 222 21.97 6.14 7.36
N ASP A 223 22.36 7.10 6.53
CA ASP A 223 22.95 8.36 6.99
C ASP A 223 22.01 9.10 7.97
N ASP A 224 20.70 9.17 7.65
CA ASP A 224 19.73 9.82 8.54
C ASP A 224 19.49 9.02 9.82
N ILE A 225 19.31 7.72 9.73
CA ILE A 225 19.11 6.84 10.89
C ILE A 225 20.32 6.91 11.84
N GLN A 226 21.54 6.78 11.33
CA GLN A 226 22.75 6.78 12.17
C GLN A 226 23.07 8.15 12.76
N LYS A 227 22.87 9.23 11.99
CA LYS A 227 23.01 10.61 12.48
C LYS A 227 22.14 10.87 13.71
N ASN A 228 20.98 10.22 13.78
CA ASN A 228 20.02 10.36 14.87
C ASN A 228 20.07 9.22 15.89
N GLY A 229 21.15 8.42 15.90
CA GLY A 229 21.44 7.40 16.90
C GLY A 229 20.72 6.06 16.71
N GLY A 230 20.18 5.79 15.53
CA GLY A 230 19.62 4.47 15.18
C GLY A 230 20.70 3.49 14.71
N PHE A 231 20.31 2.24 14.48
CA PHE A 231 21.25 1.10 14.37
C PHE A 231 21.41 0.54 12.95
N VAL A 232 20.49 0.85 12.02
CA VAL A 232 20.49 0.28 10.66
C VAL A 232 21.78 0.67 9.92
N THR A 233 22.40 -0.30 9.25
CA THR A 233 23.61 -0.14 8.45
C THR A 233 23.34 -0.42 6.97
N LEU A 234 24.27 0.02 6.09
CA LEU A 234 24.21 -0.34 4.66
C LEU A 234 24.30 -1.86 4.44
N GLU A 235 25.03 -2.55 5.30
CA GLU A 235 25.17 -4.00 5.24
C GLU A 235 23.86 -4.70 5.62
N ASP A 236 23.16 -4.21 6.65
CA ASP A 236 21.83 -4.70 7.03
C ASP A 236 20.84 -4.58 5.87
N LEU A 237 20.79 -3.42 5.21
CA LEU A 237 19.92 -3.20 4.05
C LEU A 237 20.30 -4.14 2.89
N LYS A 238 21.57 -4.20 2.51
CA LYS A 238 22.07 -5.00 1.38
C LYS A 238 21.74 -6.49 1.51
N TYR A 239 21.87 -7.05 2.71
CA TYR A 239 21.64 -8.48 2.97
C TYR A 239 20.18 -8.81 3.32
N TYR A 240 19.33 -7.80 3.49
CA TYR A 240 17.92 -8.07 3.71
C TYR A 240 17.29 -8.82 2.52
N SER A 241 16.48 -9.81 2.82
CA SER A 241 15.64 -10.52 1.84
C SER A 241 14.34 -10.98 2.47
N ALA A 242 13.25 -10.82 1.73
CA ALA A 242 12.00 -11.50 2.04
C ALA A 242 12.17 -13.02 1.90
N LYS A 243 11.38 -13.78 2.64
CA LYS A 243 11.48 -15.26 2.70
C LYS A 243 10.13 -15.89 2.41
N ARG A 244 10.16 -17.16 2.00
CA ARG A 244 8.94 -17.97 1.99
C ARG A 244 8.45 -18.17 3.41
N ALA A 245 7.17 -17.85 3.64
CA ALA A 245 6.52 -18.10 4.91
C ALA A 245 5.89 -19.49 4.91
N LYS A 246 5.97 -20.17 6.06
CA LYS A 246 5.27 -21.45 6.26
C LYS A 246 3.77 -21.17 6.39
N VAL A 247 2.97 -21.79 5.52
CA VAL A 247 1.51 -21.78 5.65
C VAL A 247 1.09 -22.88 6.62
N LEU A 248 0.29 -22.50 7.60
CA LEU A 248 -0.38 -23.42 8.51
C LEU A 248 -1.80 -23.68 8.02
N GLU A 249 -2.25 -24.90 8.09
CA GLU A 249 -3.58 -25.34 7.67
C GLU A 249 -4.38 -25.88 8.85
N GLY A 250 -5.66 -25.57 8.89
CA GLY A 250 -6.60 -26.04 9.87
C GLY A 250 -8.02 -26.15 9.34
N LYS A 251 -8.91 -26.72 10.15
CA LYS A 251 -10.34 -26.78 9.83
C LYS A 251 -11.16 -26.17 10.96
N PHE A 252 -12.14 -25.37 10.60
CA PHE A 252 -13.10 -24.80 11.55
C PHE A 252 -14.48 -24.72 10.90
N ASN A 253 -15.50 -25.28 11.54
CA ASN A 253 -16.88 -25.30 11.07
C ASN A 253 -17.05 -25.73 9.59
N GLY A 254 -16.29 -26.73 9.14
CA GLY A 254 -16.34 -27.24 7.77
C GLY A 254 -15.52 -26.45 6.75
N TYR A 255 -14.90 -25.33 7.15
CA TYR A 255 -14.02 -24.51 6.30
C TYR A 255 -12.56 -24.90 6.49
N ASN A 256 -11.80 -24.90 5.39
CA ASN A 256 -10.34 -24.94 5.45
C ASN A 256 -9.82 -23.53 5.75
N ILE A 257 -8.94 -23.43 6.73
CA ILE A 257 -8.32 -22.17 7.15
C ILE A 257 -6.83 -22.28 6.86
N HIS A 258 -6.28 -21.22 6.26
CA HIS A 258 -4.86 -21.09 6.02
C HIS A 258 -4.36 -19.79 6.64
N THR A 259 -3.23 -19.85 7.34
CA THR A 259 -2.59 -18.69 7.95
C THR A 259 -1.07 -18.81 7.85
N LEU A 260 -0.37 -17.70 8.06
CA LEU A 260 1.08 -17.73 8.13
C LEU A 260 1.55 -18.09 9.55
N ASN A 261 2.66 -18.83 9.61
CA ASN A 261 3.39 -19.02 10.85
C ASN A 261 4.32 -17.83 11.03
N LEU A 262 4.06 -17.03 12.03
CA LEU A 262 4.77 -15.79 12.36
C LEU A 262 5.74 -16.01 13.51
#